data_26d3e998e52364995a5c864f3c879472
#
_entry.id   26d3e998e52364995a5c864f3c879472
#
_cell.length_a   1.000
_cell.length_b   1.000
_cell.length_c   1.000
_cell.angle_alpha   90.00
_cell.angle_beta   90.00
_cell.angle_gamma   90.00
#
_symmetry.space_group_name_H-M   'P 1'
#
loop_
_entity.id
_entity.type
_entity.pdbx_description
1 polymer ?
#
loop_
_entity_poly.entity_id
_entity_poly.type
_entity_poly.pdbx_seq_one_letter_code
_entity_poly.pdbx_strand_id
1 'polypeptide(L)'
;MTRRILLTRRRLLELGSVGATALPLFHIGNSALAAEGDLAAQVAAAREMVAKAAASSVPWDGPTTGPKALSGKTVILISEDQRNGGALGVSEGVTEAAKVIGWKLTILDGAGVIANRSAAFGQAIALKPDVIIADNDDATEQKVNIIKAANAGIKVLGWHSNVKPGPMEGVPLFTNISTDPTVVAKVSAALAIANADGKAGVVVFTDATEKISVMKSNAMAANIKECSGCTVLETIDTPLASVSTRIPQMTQSLHQRFGKKWTHSLAINDGFFDFMAPTLRAAGSPGSGPPVNISGGDGSKAAFERIRGDNYQFATVAEPLSLHGWQLIDEANRALAGVEWSGYVAPTHLVTKDNIGSNGGPNNVYDPDNGYRDAYKKIWGA
;
A
#
# COMPACT_ATOMS: atom_id res chain seq x y z
N MET A 1 7.77 -41.64 -58.95
CA MET A 1 7.22 -41.13 -60.24
C MET A 1 6.85 -39.70 -60.06
N THR A 2 7.80 -38.86 -60.34
CA THR A 2 7.94 -37.91 -61.48
C THR A 2 6.72 -37.06 -61.80
N ARG A 3 6.78 -35.75 -61.53
CA ARG A 3 7.12 -34.73 -62.53
C ARG A 3 7.21 -33.34 -61.95
N ARG A 4 8.39 -32.74 -62.13
CA ARG A 4 8.62 -31.28 -62.11
C ARG A 4 8.01 -30.65 -63.37
N ILE A 5 7.42 -29.46 -63.28
CA ILE A 5 7.29 -28.54 -64.40
C ILE A 5 7.81 -27.17 -63.96
N LEU A 6 8.95 -26.82 -64.56
CA LEU A 6 9.51 -25.47 -64.66
C LEU A 6 8.83 -24.81 -65.85
N LEU A 7 8.40 -23.54 -65.69
CA LEU A 7 8.17 -22.66 -66.84
C LEU A 7 8.67 -21.25 -66.56
N THR A 8 9.44 -20.84 -67.52
CA THR A 8 10.38 -19.74 -67.67
C THR A 8 9.72 -18.37 -67.89
N ARG A 9 10.54 -17.36 -67.55
CA ARG A 9 10.39 -15.93 -67.90
C ARG A 9 10.18 -15.73 -69.42
N ARG A 10 9.30 -14.79 -69.81
CA ARG A 10 9.58 -13.71 -70.76
C ARG A 10 8.32 -12.92 -71.21
N ARG A 11 8.51 -11.55 -71.18
CA ARG A 11 7.92 -10.48 -72.01
C ARG A 11 6.42 -10.18 -71.85
N LEU A 12 6.10 -8.94 -71.50
CA LEU A 12 5.84 -7.83 -72.45
C LEU A 12 5.78 -6.50 -71.71
N LEU A 13 6.56 -5.56 -72.19
CA LEU A 13 6.41 -4.09 -72.05
C LEU A 13 5.28 -3.65 -72.96
N GLU A 14 4.45 -2.69 -72.48
CA GLU A 14 4.05 -1.49 -73.23
C GLU A 14 3.08 -0.61 -72.43
N LEU A 15 3.55 0.59 -72.16
CA LEU A 15 2.92 1.93 -72.28
C LEU A 15 1.52 2.20 -71.70
N GLY A 16 1.48 3.13 -70.78
CA GLY A 16 0.32 4.02 -70.66
C GLY A 16 0.15 4.77 -69.38
N SER A 17 0.47 6.05 -69.40
CA SER A 17 -0.10 7.20 -68.68
C SER A 17 0.30 7.44 -67.21
N VAL A 18 0.97 8.56 -67.08
CA VAL A 18 1.23 9.39 -65.89
C VAL A 18 -0.05 9.66 -65.11
N GLY A 19 -0.11 9.14 -63.91
CA GLY A 19 -1.03 9.54 -62.85
C GLY A 19 -0.24 9.81 -61.61
N ALA A 20 0.07 11.04 -61.30
CA ALA A 20 0.66 11.47 -60.07
C ALA A 20 -0.35 11.26 -58.93
N THR A 21 -0.31 10.12 -58.25
CA THR A 21 -1.00 9.95 -56.99
C THR A 21 -0.09 10.46 -55.88
N ALA A 22 -0.43 11.67 -55.42
CA ALA A 22 0.10 12.21 -54.16
C ALA A 22 -0.16 11.21 -53.04
N LEU A 23 0.88 10.61 -52.53
CA LEU A 23 0.85 9.84 -51.27
C LEU A 23 0.45 10.76 -50.12
N PRO A 24 -0.52 10.42 -49.26
CA PRO A 24 -0.85 11.24 -48.10
C PRO A 24 0.23 11.08 -47.03
N LEU A 25 1.20 11.99 -47.07
CA LEU A 25 2.23 12.14 -45.99
C LEU A 25 1.70 12.83 -44.73
N PHE A 26 0.38 12.86 -44.51
CA PHE A 26 -0.22 13.68 -43.44
C PHE A 26 -0.87 12.91 -42.29
N HIS A 27 -0.76 11.57 -42.18
CA HIS A 27 -1.42 10.86 -41.09
C HIS A 27 -0.50 10.43 -39.93
N ILE A 28 0.83 10.44 -40.10
CA ILE A 28 1.77 10.04 -39.04
C ILE A 28 1.97 11.16 -38.01
N GLY A 29 1.91 12.43 -38.44
CA GLY A 29 2.12 13.57 -37.55
C GLY A 29 0.98 13.78 -36.53
N ASN A 30 -0.27 13.61 -36.94
CA ASN A 30 -1.42 13.88 -36.08
C ASN A 30 -1.60 12.81 -35.00
N SER A 31 -1.28 11.54 -35.28
CA SER A 31 -1.37 10.46 -34.29
C SER A 31 -0.26 10.55 -33.23
N ALA A 32 0.94 10.96 -33.63
CA ALA A 32 2.06 11.16 -32.70
C ALA A 32 1.82 12.37 -31.78
N LEU A 33 1.36 13.50 -32.35
CA LEU A 33 1.02 14.69 -31.57
C LEU A 33 -0.17 14.47 -30.63
N ALA A 34 -1.17 13.68 -31.02
CA ALA A 34 -2.29 13.31 -30.16
C ALA A 34 -1.84 12.39 -29.01
N ALA A 35 -0.98 11.42 -29.29
CA ALA A 35 -0.41 10.53 -28.28
C ALA A 35 0.51 11.25 -27.29
N GLU A 36 1.32 12.22 -27.77
CA GLU A 36 2.14 13.07 -26.90
C GLU A 36 1.28 14.01 -26.05
N GLY A 37 0.21 14.57 -26.60
CA GLY A 37 -0.75 15.39 -25.87
C GLY A 37 -1.49 14.59 -24.77
N ASP A 38 -1.85 13.35 -25.04
CA ASP A 38 -2.46 12.45 -24.05
C ASP A 38 -1.48 12.09 -22.92
N LEU A 39 -0.22 11.77 -23.25
CA LEU A 39 0.80 11.48 -22.26
C LEU A 39 1.09 12.70 -21.37
N ALA A 40 1.16 13.91 -21.95
CA ALA A 40 1.37 15.13 -21.18
C ALA A 40 0.22 15.38 -20.20
N ALA A 41 -1.02 15.13 -20.59
CA ALA A 41 -2.19 15.24 -19.74
C ALA A 41 -2.15 14.20 -18.58
N GLN A 42 -1.76 12.97 -18.87
CA GLN A 42 -1.60 11.91 -17.86
C GLN A 42 -0.52 12.28 -16.82
N VAL A 43 0.61 12.81 -17.26
CA VAL A 43 1.68 13.29 -16.37
C VAL A 43 1.22 14.48 -15.54
N ALA A 44 0.47 15.42 -16.11
CA ALA A 44 -0.08 16.57 -15.38
C ALA A 44 -1.05 16.11 -14.28
N ALA A 45 -1.96 15.19 -14.58
CA ALA A 45 -2.88 14.61 -13.61
C ALA A 45 -2.14 13.85 -12.49
N ALA A 46 -1.08 13.12 -12.84
CA ALA A 46 -0.24 12.43 -11.87
C ALA A 46 0.46 13.42 -10.92
N ARG A 47 1.00 14.52 -11.43
CA ARG A 47 1.62 15.60 -10.63
C ARG A 47 0.62 16.27 -9.68
N GLU A 48 -0.59 16.52 -10.15
CA GLU A 48 -1.67 17.08 -9.33
C GLU A 48 -2.03 16.13 -8.17
N MET A 49 -2.17 14.84 -8.45
CA MET A 49 -2.44 13.82 -7.42
C MET A 49 -1.31 13.75 -6.39
N VAL A 50 -0.06 13.77 -6.84
CA VAL A 50 1.13 13.79 -5.97
C VAL A 50 1.14 15.03 -5.08
N ALA A 51 0.91 16.21 -5.65
CA ALA A 51 0.87 17.47 -4.90
C ALA A 51 -0.23 17.45 -3.83
N LYS A 52 -1.42 16.95 -4.17
CA LYS A 52 -2.54 16.81 -3.23
C LYS A 52 -2.20 15.82 -2.09
N ALA A 53 -1.60 14.68 -2.41
CA ALA A 53 -1.26 13.67 -1.42
C ALA A 53 -0.10 14.07 -0.50
N ALA A 54 0.79 14.95 -0.98
CA ALA A 54 1.93 15.47 -0.22
C ALA A 54 1.62 16.77 0.55
N ALA A 55 0.42 17.33 0.38
CA ALA A 55 0.03 18.59 1.02
C ALA A 55 -0.02 18.44 2.54
N SER A 56 0.49 19.46 3.26
CA SER A 56 0.52 19.47 4.73
C SER A 56 -0.88 19.55 5.34
N SER A 57 -1.06 18.84 6.43
CA SER A 57 -2.19 18.70 7.37
C SER A 57 -3.61 19.07 6.89
N VAL A 58 -4.46 18.06 6.89
CA VAL A 58 -5.92 18.24 6.81
C VAL A 58 -6.43 18.48 8.24
N PRO A 59 -7.33 19.45 8.49
CA PRO A 59 -8.03 19.57 9.76
C PRO A 59 -8.72 18.27 10.14
N TRP A 60 -8.97 18.06 11.44
CA TRP A 60 -9.71 16.88 11.88
C TRP A 60 -11.09 16.80 11.22
N ASP A 61 -11.32 15.74 10.47
CA ASP A 61 -12.55 15.41 9.74
C ASP A 61 -13.20 14.12 10.23
N GLY A 62 -12.66 13.54 11.31
CA GLY A 62 -13.17 12.32 11.93
C GLY A 62 -14.32 12.59 12.93
N PRO A 63 -14.69 11.57 13.74
CA PRO A 63 -15.83 11.66 14.65
C PRO A 63 -15.63 12.74 15.71
N THR A 64 -16.70 13.49 15.98
CA THR A 64 -16.78 14.49 17.05
C THR A 64 -17.74 14.08 18.17
N THR A 65 -18.48 12.98 17.98
CA THR A 65 -19.44 12.41 18.92
C THR A 65 -19.27 10.90 19.03
N GLY A 66 -19.60 10.34 20.19
CA GLY A 66 -19.52 8.91 20.44
C GLY A 66 -19.86 8.58 21.90
N PRO A 67 -19.79 7.31 22.29
CA PRO A 67 -20.05 6.88 23.64
C PRO A 67 -18.92 7.32 24.58
N LYS A 68 -19.27 7.71 25.81
CA LYS A 68 -18.29 7.90 26.87
C LYS A 68 -17.49 6.63 27.11
N ALA A 69 -16.27 6.77 27.59
CA ALA A 69 -15.40 5.65 27.88
C ALA A 69 -16.06 4.66 28.85
N LEU A 70 -16.13 3.40 28.46
CA LEU A 70 -16.51 2.31 29.35
C LEU A 70 -15.30 1.96 30.22
N SER A 71 -15.49 1.85 31.54
CA SER A 71 -14.38 1.56 32.46
C SER A 71 -14.00 0.10 32.51
N GLY A 72 -12.73 -0.19 32.85
CA GLY A 72 -12.25 -1.52 33.25
C GLY A 72 -12.24 -2.56 32.15
N LYS A 73 -12.19 -2.16 30.88
CA LYS A 73 -12.21 -3.08 29.74
C LYS A 73 -10.85 -3.69 29.44
N THR A 74 -10.88 -4.86 28.82
CA THR A 74 -9.71 -5.65 28.45
C THR A 74 -9.66 -5.87 26.96
N VAL A 75 -8.49 -5.60 26.36
CA VAL A 75 -8.22 -5.74 24.93
C VAL A 75 -7.07 -6.71 24.72
N ILE A 76 -7.21 -7.63 23.76
CA ILE A 76 -6.10 -8.41 23.25
C ILE A 76 -5.89 -8.01 21.79
N LEU A 77 -4.69 -7.52 21.47
CA LEU A 77 -4.27 -7.27 20.10
C LEU A 77 -3.46 -8.49 19.63
N ILE A 78 -3.87 -9.10 18.53
CA ILE A 78 -3.16 -10.19 17.87
C ILE A 78 -2.49 -9.58 16.65
N SER A 79 -1.18 -9.40 16.71
CA SER A 79 -0.39 -8.85 15.61
C SER A 79 0.07 -9.96 14.68
N GLU A 80 0.04 -9.68 13.37
CA GLU A 80 0.63 -10.58 12.38
C GLU A 80 2.12 -10.80 12.68
N ASP A 81 2.88 -9.70 12.77
CA ASP A 81 4.32 -9.71 12.98
C ASP A 81 4.78 -8.34 13.53
N GLN A 82 5.27 -8.29 14.74
CA GLN A 82 5.78 -7.05 15.33
C GLN A 82 7.08 -6.53 14.68
N ARG A 83 7.68 -7.29 13.76
CA ARG A 83 8.78 -6.83 12.91
C ARG A 83 8.26 -6.03 11.70
N ASN A 84 6.98 -6.18 11.33
CA ASN A 84 6.33 -5.33 10.35
C ASN A 84 6.10 -3.94 10.96
N GLY A 85 6.75 -2.91 10.38
CA GLY A 85 6.69 -1.56 10.92
C GLY A 85 5.29 -0.93 10.92
N GLY A 86 4.38 -1.35 10.03
CA GLY A 86 2.98 -0.94 10.03
C GLY A 86 2.23 -1.50 11.24
N ALA A 87 2.27 -2.83 11.44
CA ALA A 87 1.65 -3.51 12.57
C ALA A 87 2.21 -2.99 13.90
N LEU A 88 3.53 -2.81 14.01
CA LEU A 88 4.16 -2.23 15.19
C LEU A 88 3.64 -0.81 15.46
N GLY A 89 3.56 0.05 14.45
CA GLY A 89 3.10 1.44 14.61
C GLY A 89 1.65 1.53 15.07
N VAL A 90 0.77 0.66 14.56
CA VAL A 90 -0.63 0.58 15.03
C VAL A 90 -0.70 0.04 16.46
N SER A 91 0.08 -0.99 16.79
CA SER A 91 0.19 -1.52 18.16
C SER A 91 0.64 -0.44 19.17
N GLU A 92 1.59 0.43 18.79
CA GLU A 92 2.02 1.57 19.59
C GLU A 92 0.85 2.56 19.80
N GLY A 93 0.08 2.89 18.74
CA GLY A 93 -1.10 3.76 18.81
C GLY A 93 -2.22 3.18 19.68
N VAL A 94 -2.50 1.87 19.55
CA VAL A 94 -3.46 1.15 20.41
C VAL A 94 -3.01 1.20 21.87
N THR A 95 -1.71 1.03 22.13
CA THR A 95 -1.14 1.10 23.50
C THR A 95 -1.33 2.48 24.11
N GLU A 96 -1.05 3.54 23.34
CA GLU A 96 -1.27 4.92 23.77
C GLU A 96 -2.74 5.18 24.12
N ALA A 97 -3.65 4.85 23.20
CA ALA A 97 -5.08 5.06 23.35
C ALA A 97 -5.70 4.26 24.50
N ALA A 98 -5.32 2.98 24.62
CA ALA A 98 -5.78 2.09 25.70
C ALA A 98 -5.38 2.64 27.09
N LYS A 99 -4.17 3.19 27.21
CA LYS A 99 -3.72 3.86 28.44
C LYS A 99 -4.56 5.09 28.77
N VAL A 100 -4.89 5.91 27.76
CA VAL A 100 -5.70 7.13 27.95
C VAL A 100 -7.12 6.80 28.39
N ILE A 101 -7.75 5.80 27.77
CA ILE A 101 -9.13 5.39 28.11
C ILE A 101 -9.19 4.52 29.39
N GLY A 102 -8.02 4.13 29.95
CA GLY A 102 -7.93 3.33 31.17
C GLY A 102 -8.22 1.83 30.97
N TRP A 103 -7.93 1.29 29.79
CA TRP A 103 -8.14 -0.12 29.47
C TRP A 103 -6.85 -0.95 29.60
N LYS A 104 -7.01 -2.25 29.89
CA LYS A 104 -5.89 -3.19 29.95
C LYS A 104 -5.66 -3.80 28.55
N LEU A 105 -4.46 -3.64 28.02
CA LEU A 105 -4.03 -4.21 26.73
C LEU A 105 -3.05 -5.37 26.96
N THR A 106 -3.20 -6.42 26.14
CA THR A 106 -2.23 -7.51 25.97
C THR A 106 -1.96 -7.66 24.47
N ILE A 107 -0.69 -7.78 24.06
CA ILE A 107 -0.30 -7.99 22.68
C ILE A 107 0.21 -9.43 22.53
N LEU A 108 -0.30 -10.15 21.54
CA LEU A 108 0.16 -11.49 21.13
C LEU A 108 0.75 -11.37 19.72
N ASP A 109 2.01 -11.77 19.55
CA ASP A 109 2.74 -11.69 18.29
C ASP A 109 2.68 -13.02 17.53
N GLY A 110 2.16 -12.99 16.30
CA GLY A 110 2.12 -14.14 15.40
C GLY A 110 3.44 -14.42 14.68
N ALA A 111 4.40 -13.49 14.77
CA ALA A 111 5.74 -13.61 14.18
C ALA A 111 5.72 -13.98 12.67
N GLY A 112 4.72 -13.54 11.92
CA GLY A 112 4.54 -13.80 10.49
C GLY A 112 4.06 -15.22 10.15
N VAL A 113 3.62 -16.00 11.14
CA VAL A 113 3.23 -17.40 10.96
C VAL A 113 1.73 -17.58 11.20
N ILE A 114 0.98 -18.01 10.19
CA ILE A 114 -0.49 -18.21 10.24
C ILE A 114 -0.91 -19.11 11.42
N ALA A 115 -0.19 -20.22 11.64
CA ALA A 115 -0.49 -21.14 12.75
C ALA A 115 -0.36 -20.47 14.13
N ASN A 116 0.63 -19.57 14.30
CA ASN A 116 0.81 -18.82 15.53
C ASN A 116 -0.34 -17.83 15.75
N ARG A 117 -0.76 -17.12 14.67
CA ARG A 117 -1.92 -16.21 14.72
C ARG A 117 -3.19 -16.95 15.12
N SER A 118 -3.46 -18.11 14.51
CA SER A 118 -4.60 -18.97 14.90
C SER A 118 -4.52 -19.47 16.33
N ALA A 119 -3.32 -19.82 16.81
CA ALA A 119 -3.10 -20.20 18.21
C ALA A 119 -3.32 -19.02 19.17
N ALA A 120 -2.88 -17.81 18.77
CA ALA A 120 -3.11 -16.57 19.52
C ALA A 120 -4.59 -16.24 19.66
N PHE A 121 -5.41 -16.45 18.61
CA PHE A 121 -6.87 -16.36 18.72
C PHE A 121 -7.44 -17.33 19.75
N GLY A 122 -6.99 -18.60 19.72
CA GLY A 122 -7.38 -19.60 20.73
C GLY A 122 -7.06 -19.18 22.15
N GLN A 123 -5.83 -18.66 22.37
CA GLN A 123 -5.40 -18.12 23.65
C GLN A 123 -6.22 -16.90 24.07
N ALA A 124 -6.45 -15.95 23.15
CA ALA A 124 -7.24 -14.75 23.39
C ALA A 124 -8.67 -15.11 23.83
N ILE A 125 -9.34 -16.03 23.12
CA ILE A 125 -10.70 -16.48 23.45
C ILE A 125 -10.74 -17.13 24.85
N ALA A 126 -9.73 -17.92 25.20
CA ALA A 126 -9.64 -18.55 26.51
C ALA A 126 -9.49 -17.54 27.67
N LEU A 127 -8.82 -16.42 27.40
CA LEU A 127 -8.64 -15.30 28.35
C LEU A 127 -9.90 -14.44 28.52
N LYS A 128 -10.90 -14.59 27.64
CA LYS A 128 -12.19 -13.88 27.66
C LYS A 128 -12.07 -12.36 27.77
N PRO A 129 -11.32 -11.69 26.86
CA PRO A 129 -11.27 -10.24 26.85
C PRO A 129 -12.63 -9.67 26.41
N ASP A 130 -12.84 -8.35 26.63
CA ASP A 130 -13.98 -7.65 26.04
C ASP A 130 -13.83 -7.48 24.52
N VAL A 131 -12.58 -7.30 24.05
CA VAL A 131 -12.25 -7.01 22.65
C VAL A 131 -11.02 -7.79 22.18
N ILE A 132 -11.06 -8.27 20.94
CA ILE A 132 -9.89 -8.73 20.18
C ILE A 132 -9.69 -7.78 18.99
N ILE A 133 -8.47 -7.31 18.80
CA ILE A 133 -8.03 -6.56 17.60
C ILE A 133 -7.13 -7.49 16.78
N ALA A 134 -7.54 -7.81 15.55
CA ALA A 134 -6.72 -8.50 14.55
C ALA A 134 -5.90 -7.47 13.79
N ASP A 135 -4.60 -7.41 14.06
CA ASP A 135 -3.69 -6.42 13.53
C ASP A 135 -2.91 -7.03 12.36
N ASN A 136 -3.27 -6.60 11.14
CA ASN A 136 -2.76 -7.11 9.86
C ASN A 136 -2.99 -8.62 9.66
N ASP A 137 -4.14 -9.13 10.08
CA ASP A 137 -4.49 -10.55 9.99
C ASP A 137 -5.78 -10.73 9.17
N ASP A 138 -5.71 -11.42 8.02
CA ASP A 138 -6.83 -11.56 7.07
C ASP A 138 -8.05 -12.20 7.73
N ALA A 139 -9.14 -11.44 7.84
CA ALA A 139 -10.36 -11.88 8.50
C ALA A 139 -11.05 -13.06 7.77
N THR A 140 -10.77 -13.29 6.49
CA THR A 140 -11.27 -14.48 5.80
C THR A 140 -10.52 -15.71 6.23
N GLU A 141 -9.22 -15.61 6.42
CA GLU A 141 -8.34 -16.68 6.89
C GLU A 141 -8.69 -17.04 8.34
N GLN A 142 -8.90 -16.02 9.17
CA GLN A 142 -9.27 -16.17 10.59
C GLN A 142 -10.78 -16.30 10.84
N LYS A 143 -11.61 -16.42 9.79
CA LYS A 143 -13.08 -16.42 9.89
C LYS A 143 -13.61 -17.36 11.00
N VAL A 144 -13.09 -18.57 11.08
CA VAL A 144 -13.54 -19.57 12.09
C VAL A 144 -13.24 -19.08 13.52
N ASN A 145 -12.07 -18.47 13.72
CA ASN A 145 -11.66 -17.94 15.01
C ASN A 145 -12.44 -16.68 15.39
N ILE A 146 -12.71 -15.80 14.42
CA ILE A 146 -13.53 -14.60 14.61
C ILE A 146 -14.96 -14.98 15.00
N ILE A 147 -15.56 -15.98 14.31
CA ILE A 147 -16.90 -16.50 14.66
C ILE A 147 -16.91 -17.08 16.08
N LYS A 148 -15.87 -17.86 16.47
CA LYS A 148 -15.75 -18.41 17.85
C LYS A 148 -15.67 -17.30 18.89
N ALA A 149 -14.88 -16.24 18.63
CA ALA A 149 -14.76 -15.09 19.52
C ALA A 149 -16.11 -14.36 19.66
N ALA A 150 -16.79 -14.09 18.54
CA ALA A 150 -18.10 -13.43 18.53
C ALA A 150 -19.16 -14.26 19.30
N ASN A 151 -19.20 -15.58 19.10
CA ASN A 151 -20.09 -16.49 19.84
C ASN A 151 -19.78 -16.54 21.35
N ALA A 152 -18.56 -16.24 21.75
CA ALA A 152 -18.17 -16.08 23.15
C ALA A 152 -18.50 -14.68 23.71
N GLY A 153 -19.13 -13.80 22.92
CA GLY A 153 -19.50 -12.44 23.32
C GLY A 153 -18.37 -11.43 23.19
N ILE A 154 -17.23 -11.79 22.61
CA ILE A 154 -16.07 -10.94 22.43
C ILE A 154 -16.26 -10.09 21.16
N LYS A 155 -16.03 -8.78 21.23
CA LYS A 155 -16.04 -7.91 20.04
C LYS A 155 -14.73 -8.07 19.27
N VAL A 156 -14.82 -8.20 17.94
CA VAL A 156 -13.62 -8.36 17.10
C VAL A 156 -13.55 -7.19 16.13
N LEU A 157 -12.40 -6.53 16.08
CA LEU A 157 -12.06 -5.47 15.13
C LEU A 157 -10.81 -5.88 14.35
N GLY A 158 -10.59 -5.24 13.20
CA GLY A 158 -9.40 -5.47 12.39
C GLY A 158 -8.68 -4.17 12.01
N TRP A 159 -7.38 -4.29 11.80
CA TRP A 159 -6.60 -3.36 11.01
C TRP A 159 -5.99 -4.12 9.85
N HIS A 160 -6.18 -3.64 8.61
CA HIS A 160 -5.81 -4.35 7.36
C HIS A 160 -6.34 -5.80 7.27
N SER A 161 -7.39 -6.12 8.04
CA SER A 161 -7.97 -7.47 8.06
C SER A 161 -8.96 -7.73 6.93
N ASN A 162 -9.29 -6.71 6.14
CA ASN A 162 -10.15 -6.78 4.96
C ASN A 162 -9.61 -5.85 3.86
N VAL A 163 -9.99 -6.10 2.63
CA VAL A 163 -9.60 -5.28 1.45
C VAL A 163 -10.27 -3.90 1.42
N LYS A 164 -11.22 -3.64 2.30
CA LYS A 164 -11.91 -2.34 2.42
C LYS A 164 -12.03 -1.93 3.88
N PRO A 165 -11.97 -0.63 4.20
CA PRO A 165 -12.38 -0.14 5.50
C PRO A 165 -13.86 -0.44 5.77
N GLY A 166 -14.22 -0.55 7.05
CA GLY A 166 -15.57 -0.81 7.51
C GLY A 166 -15.89 -2.26 7.84
N PRO A 167 -17.17 -2.58 8.11
CA PRO A 167 -17.65 -3.93 8.41
C PRO A 167 -17.42 -4.89 7.25
N MET A 168 -17.30 -6.19 7.56
CA MET A 168 -17.10 -7.24 6.56
C MET A 168 -18.33 -8.14 6.48
N GLU A 169 -18.87 -8.31 5.26
CA GLU A 169 -20.02 -9.22 5.04
C GLU A 169 -19.63 -10.68 5.33
N GLY A 170 -20.49 -11.39 6.04
CA GLY A 170 -20.33 -12.81 6.34
C GLY A 170 -19.21 -13.16 7.32
N VAL A 171 -18.60 -12.17 7.97
CA VAL A 171 -17.65 -12.32 9.09
C VAL A 171 -18.07 -11.35 10.19
N PRO A 172 -18.23 -11.79 11.46
CA PRO A 172 -18.63 -10.91 12.54
C PRO A 172 -17.47 -10.01 13.04
N LEU A 173 -16.88 -9.28 12.10
CA LEU A 173 -15.90 -8.23 12.33
C LEU A 173 -16.66 -6.91 12.48
N PHE A 174 -16.55 -6.25 13.63
CA PHE A 174 -17.28 -5.01 13.88
C PHE A 174 -16.92 -3.93 12.86
N THR A 175 -15.63 -3.73 12.64
CA THR A 175 -15.10 -2.88 11.57
C THR A 175 -13.64 -3.24 11.28
N ASN A 176 -13.20 -2.93 10.06
CA ASN A 176 -11.80 -2.94 9.64
C ASN A 176 -11.32 -1.49 9.51
N ILE A 177 -10.28 -1.12 10.24
CA ILE A 177 -9.62 0.17 10.12
C ILE A 177 -8.52 0.06 9.07
N SER A 178 -8.50 0.99 8.15
CA SER A 178 -7.52 1.10 7.08
C SER A 178 -7.70 2.46 6.40
N THR A 179 -6.69 3.00 5.75
CA THR A 179 -6.89 3.94 4.65
C THR A 179 -7.53 3.20 3.46
N ASP A 180 -7.99 3.93 2.44
CA ASP A 180 -8.44 3.27 1.20
C ASP A 180 -7.22 2.75 0.41
N PRO A 181 -7.00 1.42 0.33
CA PRO A 181 -5.82 0.87 -0.32
C PRO A 181 -5.78 1.12 -1.84
N THR A 182 -6.92 1.44 -2.45
CA THR A 182 -6.95 1.83 -3.87
C THR A 182 -6.41 3.26 -4.07
N VAL A 183 -6.64 4.16 -3.12
CA VAL A 183 -6.06 5.50 -3.11
C VAL A 183 -4.55 5.42 -2.89
N VAL A 184 -4.10 4.59 -1.93
CA VAL A 184 -2.66 4.33 -1.70
C VAL A 184 -1.97 3.86 -2.98
N ALA A 185 -2.55 2.88 -3.67
CA ALA A 185 -2.02 2.35 -4.93
C ALA A 185 -1.96 3.40 -6.04
N LYS A 186 -3.01 4.24 -6.16
CA LYS A 186 -3.06 5.33 -7.14
C LYS A 186 -1.99 6.38 -6.89
N VAL A 187 -1.81 6.80 -5.65
CA VAL A 187 -0.80 7.81 -5.29
C VAL A 187 0.62 7.31 -5.56
N SER A 188 0.94 6.05 -5.20
CA SER A 188 2.26 5.47 -5.48
C SER A 188 2.54 5.34 -6.97
N ALA A 189 1.55 4.92 -7.77
CA ALA A 189 1.67 4.85 -9.23
C ALA A 189 1.81 6.26 -9.85
N ALA A 190 1.00 7.23 -9.40
CA ALA A 190 1.09 8.62 -9.85
C ALA A 190 2.46 9.23 -9.60
N LEU A 191 3.09 8.93 -8.43
CA LEU A 191 4.45 9.39 -8.16
C LEU A 191 5.46 8.81 -9.15
N ALA A 192 5.37 7.51 -9.48
CA ALA A 192 6.25 6.89 -10.47
C ALA A 192 6.06 7.50 -11.88
N ILE A 193 4.81 7.74 -12.30
CA ILE A 193 4.48 8.38 -13.57
C ILE A 193 5.03 9.82 -13.62
N ALA A 194 4.78 10.61 -12.57
CA ALA A 194 5.22 12.00 -12.48
C ALA A 194 6.75 12.13 -12.43
N ASN A 195 7.43 11.27 -11.67
CA ASN A 195 8.87 11.27 -11.51
C ASN A 195 9.61 10.87 -12.80
N ALA A 196 9.02 9.99 -13.60
CA ALA A 196 9.58 9.51 -14.87
C ALA A 196 9.09 10.30 -16.10
N ASP A 197 8.38 11.41 -15.94
CA ASP A 197 7.75 12.13 -17.06
C ASP A 197 6.95 11.19 -17.99
N GLY A 198 6.23 10.22 -17.39
CA GLY A 198 5.42 9.27 -18.12
C GLY A 198 6.20 8.16 -18.84
N LYS A 199 7.45 7.88 -18.45
CA LYS A 199 8.32 6.87 -19.09
C LYS A 199 8.85 5.84 -18.09
N ALA A 200 8.06 5.50 -17.07
CA ALA A 200 8.47 4.57 -16.03
C ALA A 200 8.50 3.11 -16.53
N GLY A 201 9.61 2.42 -16.25
CA GLY A 201 9.71 0.95 -16.29
C GLY A 201 9.63 0.41 -14.88
N VAL A 202 8.52 -0.22 -14.52
CA VAL A 202 8.13 -0.49 -13.13
C VAL A 202 8.15 -1.96 -12.81
N VAL A 203 8.79 -2.33 -11.69
CA VAL A 203 8.62 -3.62 -11.02
C VAL A 203 7.69 -3.42 -9.84
N VAL A 204 6.66 -4.24 -9.71
CA VAL A 204 5.70 -4.21 -8.61
C VAL A 204 5.98 -5.38 -7.66
N PHE A 205 6.09 -5.11 -6.35
CA PHE A 205 6.29 -6.13 -5.32
C PHE A 205 4.99 -6.34 -4.52
N THR A 206 4.64 -7.61 -4.31
CA THR A 206 3.41 -8.01 -3.62
C THR A 206 3.65 -9.19 -2.69
N ASP A 207 2.70 -9.43 -1.80
CA ASP A 207 2.56 -10.63 -1.00
C ASP A 207 1.23 -11.29 -1.34
N ALA A 208 1.26 -12.44 -2.02
CA ALA A 208 0.06 -13.16 -2.45
C ALA A 208 -0.65 -13.89 -1.31
N THR A 209 -0.05 -13.96 -0.13
CA THR A 209 -0.70 -14.55 1.06
C THR A 209 -1.74 -13.60 1.66
N GLU A 210 -1.66 -12.28 1.35
CA GLU A 210 -2.56 -11.26 1.89
C GLU A 210 -3.43 -10.65 0.79
N LYS A 211 -4.77 -10.72 0.92
CA LYS A 211 -5.71 -10.21 -0.11
C LYS A 211 -5.60 -8.71 -0.34
N ILE A 212 -5.37 -7.93 0.73
CA ILE A 212 -5.17 -6.48 0.61
C ILE A 212 -3.91 -6.17 -0.21
N SER A 213 -2.85 -6.94 -0.03
CA SER A 213 -1.59 -6.81 -0.78
C SER A 213 -1.77 -7.08 -2.26
N VAL A 214 -2.49 -8.16 -2.61
CA VAL A 214 -2.85 -8.48 -4.00
C VAL A 214 -3.69 -7.37 -4.62
N MET A 215 -4.67 -6.84 -3.89
CA MET A 215 -5.50 -5.74 -4.39
C MET A 215 -4.68 -4.47 -4.62
N LYS A 216 -3.82 -4.06 -3.66
CA LYS A 216 -2.93 -2.89 -3.80
C LYS A 216 -2.01 -3.04 -5.02
N SER A 217 -1.31 -4.17 -5.15
CA SER A 217 -0.37 -4.41 -6.25
C SER A 217 -1.04 -4.46 -7.62
N ASN A 218 -2.22 -5.08 -7.71
CA ASN A 218 -3.01 -5.09 -8.94
C ASN A 218 -3.46 -3.67 -9.33
N ALA A 219 -3.89 -2.87 -8.37
CA ALA A 219 -4.25 -1.47 -8.61
C ALA A 219 -3.04 -0.62 -9.03
N MET A 220 -1.86 -0.80 -8.40
CA MET A 220 -0.60 -0.17 -8.82
C MET A 220 -0.28 -0.50 -10.27
N ALA A 221 -0.28 -1.79 -10.62
CA ALA A 221 0.01 -2.26 -11.97
C ALA A 221 -1.00 -1.72 -13.01
N ALA A 222 -2.29 -1.67 -12.65
CA ALA A 222 -3.35 -1.14 -13.51
C ALA A 222 -3.12 0.35 -13.80
N ASN A 223 -2.88 1.17 -12.77
CA ASN A 223 -2.63 2.60 -12.92
C ASN A 223 -1.35 2.89 -13.76
N ILE A 224 -0.29 2.07 -13.62
CA ILE A 224 0.90 2.21 -14.47
C ILE A 224 0.57 1.88 -15.93
N LYS A 225 -0.26 0.86 -16.19
CA LYS A 225 -0.67 0.48 -17.57
C LYS A 225 -1.57 1.51 -18.23
N GLU A 226 -2.28 2.34 -17.49
CA GLU A 226 -3.06 3.45 -18.03
C GLU A 226 -2.18 4.58 -18.58
N CYS A 227 -0.94 4.69 -18.12
CA CYS A 227 0.04 5.64 -18.65
C CYS A 227 0.62 5.10 -19.96
N SER A 228 0.37 5.79 -21.07
CA SER A 228 0.71 5.33 -22.43
C SER A 228 2.21 5.14 -22.68
N GLY A 229 3.07 5.85 -21.94
CA GLY A 229 4.53 5.75 -22.04
C GLY A 229 5.19 4.88 -20.95
N CYS A 230 4.40 4.35 -20.01
CA CYS A 230 4.91 3.54 -18.91
C CYS A 230 4.81 2.03 -19.20
N THR A 231 5.59 1.22 -18.48
CA THR A 231 5.57 -0.24 -18.65
C THR A 231 5.68 -0.92 -17.29
N VAL A 232 4.79 -1.88 -17.01
CA VAL A 232 4.99 -2.84 -15.92
C VAL A 232 5.92 -3.94 -16.44
N LEU A 233 7.14 -3.99 -15.91
CA LEU A 233 8.16 -4.97 -16.31
C LEU A 233 7.85 -6.36 -15.72
N GLU A 234 7.47 -6.38 -14.44
CA GLU A 234 7.17 -7.62 -13.71
C GLU A 234 6.41 -7.31 -12.42
N THR A 235 5.63 -8.28 -11.95
CA THR A 235 5.09 -8.32 -10.60
C THR A 235 5.75 -9.47 -9.85
N ILE A 236 6.40 -9.17 -8.72
CA ILE A 236 7.15 -10.11 -7.90
C ILE A 236 6.33 -10.44 -6.65
N ASP A 237 6.03 -11.72 -6.47
CA ASP A 237 5.40 -12.23 -5.26
C ASP A 237 6.47 -12.69 -4.25
N THR A 238 6.40 -12.14 -3.06
CA THR A 238 7.26 -12.53 -1.93
C THR A 238 6.52 -12.28 -0.62
N PRO A 239 6.24 -13.30 0.17
CA PRO A 239 5.68 -13.11 1.51
C PRO A 239 6.54 -12.18 2.36
N LEU A 240 5.91 -11.22 3.06
CA LEU A 240 6.60 -10.26 3.92
C LEU A 240 7.52 -10.95 4.94
N ALA A 241 7.10 -12.07 5.49
CA ALA A 241 7.91 -12.87 6.41
C ALA A 241 9.22 -13.41 5.79
N SER A 242 9.35 -13.41 4.44
CA SER A 242 10.50 -13.94 3.69
C SER A 242 11.33 -12.87 2.99
N VAL A 243 10.99 -11.58 3.12
CA VAL A 243 11.67 -10.48 2.39
C VAL A 243 13.17 -10.44 2.67
N SER A 244 13.60 -10.70 3.92
CA SER A 244 15.01 -10.66 4.32
C SER A 244 15.88 -11.65 3.56
N THR A 245 15.34 -12.80 3.19
CA THR A 245 16.06 -13.86 2.48
C THR A 245 15.89 -13.80 0.97
N ARG A 246 14.72 -13.36 0.48
CA ARG A 246 14.38 -13.42 -0.95
C ARG A 246 14.71 -12.14 -1.70
N ILE A 247 14.50 -10.97 -1.11
CA ILE A 247 14.68 -9.68 -1.79
C ILE A 247 16.11 -9.45 -2.30
N PRO A 248 17.19 -9.76 -1.58
CA PRO A 248 18.55 -9.58 -2.12
C PRO A 248 18.78 -10.33 -3.43
N GLN A 249 18.36 -11.59 -3.51
CA GLN A 249 18.51 -12.42 -4.72
C GLN A 249 17.61 -11.93 -5.86
N MET A 250 16.36 -11.56 -5.56
CA MET A 250 15.44 -11.01 -6.55
C MET A 250 15.94 -9.68 -7.11
N THR A 251 16.45 -8.79 -6.26
CA THR A 251 17.05 -7.51 -6.69
C THR A 251 18.20 -7.73 -7.67
N GLN A 252 19.09 -8.70 -7.39
CA GLN A 252 20.17 -9.06 -8.30
C GLN A 252 19.65 -9.57 -9.65
N SER A 253 18.68 -10.47 -9.63
CA SER A 253 18.05 -11.03 -10.85
C SER A 253 17.37 -9.93 -11.68
N LEU A 254 16.62 -9.05 -11.05
CA LEU A 254 15.94 -7.93 -11.71
C LEU A 254 16.93 -6.98 -12.37
N HIS A 255 18.03 -6.64 -11.67
CA HIS A 255 19.08 -5.80 -12.22
C HIS A 255 19.74 -6.43 -13.46
N GLN A 256 20.01 -7.73 -13.42
CA GLN A 256 20.58 -8.46 -14.57
C GLN A 256 19.63 -8.53 -15.76
N ARG A 257 18.33 -8.76 -15.53
CA ARG A 257 17.34 -8.96 -16.59
C ARG A 257 16.89 -7.66 -17.24
N PHE A 258 16.68 -6.62 -16.44
CA PHE A 258 16.09 -5.37 -16.92
C PHE A 258 17.09 -4.21 -17.03
N GLY A 259 18.17 -4.21 -16.26
CA GLY A 259 19.19 -3.17 -16.29
C GLY A 259 18.57 -1.77 -16.24
N LYS A 260 18.92 -0.91 -17.19
CA LYS A 260 18.41 0.48 -17.28
C LYS A 260 16.90 0.61 -17.54
N LYS A 261 16.20 -0.47 -17.94
CA LYS A 261 14.75 -0.45 -18.12
C LYS A 261 14.00 -0.45 -16.78
N TRP A 262 14.62 -0.95 -15.72
CA TRP A 262 14.06 -0.92 -14.37
C TRP A 262 14.34 0.44 -13.74
N THR A 263 13.44 1.38 -13.94
CA THR A 263 13.58 2.75 -13.45
C THR A 263 12.88 2.99 -12.12
N HIS A 264 11.82 2.23 -11.83
CA HIS A 264 11.00 2.39 -10.63
C HIS A 264 10.60 1.04 -10.03
N SER A 265 10.42 1.02 -8.72
CA SER A 265 9.75 -0.06 -8.00
C SER A 265 8.53 0.48 -7.26
N LEU A 266 7.44 -0.25 -7.31
CA LEU A 266 6.29 -0.06 -6.43
C LEU A 266 6.18 -1.28 -5.51
N ALA A 267 6.05 -1.07 -4.20
CA ALA A 267 5.86 -2.15 -3.24
C ALA A 267 4.63 -1.89 -2.38
N ILE A 268 3.95 -2.94 -1.99
CA ILE A 268 2.72 -2.84 -1.16
C ILE A 268 3.03 -2.47 0.30
N ASN A 269 4.31 -2.62 0.72
CA ASN A 269 4.79 -2.35 2.07
C ASN A 269 6.26 -1.92 2.04
N ASP A 270 6.69 -1.11 3.00
CA ASP A 270 8.07 -0.60 3.12
C ASP A 270 9.11 -1.70 3.32
N GLY A 271 8.74 -2.82 3.96
CA GLY A 271 9.63 -3.92 4.29
C GLY A 271 10.32 -4.55 3.08
N PHE A 272 9.76 -4.43 1.87
CA PHE A 272 10.43 -4.87 0.65
C PHE A 272 11.74 -4.12 0.40
N PHE A 273 11.84 -2.85 0.78
CA PHE A 273 13.02 -2.03 0.57
C PHE A 273 14.07 -2.13 1.68
N ASP A 274 13.76 -2.79 2.81
CA ASP A 274 14.71 -3.01 3.90
C ASP A 274 15.97 -3.75 3.46
N PHE A 275 15.83 -4.63 2.46
CA PHE A 275 16.88 -5.57 2.06
C PHE A 275 17.43 -5.36 0.65
N MET A 276 16.99 -4.31 -0.09
CA MET A 276 17.49 -4.01 -1.45
C MET A 276 18.85 -3.29 -1.46
N ALA A 277 19.10 -2.46 -0.46
CA ALA A 277 20.22 -1.53 -0.44
C ALA A 277 21.62 -2.18 -0.68
N PRO A 278 21.99 -3.30 -0.04
CA PRO A 278 23.29 -3.91 -0.27
C PRO A 278 23.51 -4.34 -1.72
N THR A 279 22.48 -4.94 -2.33
CA THR A 279 22.54 -5.45 -3.71
C THR A 279 22.60 -4.30 -4.72
N LEU A 280 21.74 -3.27 -4.56
CA LEU A 280 21.74 -2.10 -5.44
C LEU A 280 23.06 -1.32 -5.34
N ARG A 281 23.63 -1.18 -4.14
CA ARG A 281 24.94 -0.57 -3.93
C ARG A 281 26.05 -1.33 -4.63
N ALA A 282 26.07 -2.66 -4.49
CA ALA A 282 27.04 -3.51 -5.18
C ALA A 282 26.93 -3.44 -6.71
N ALA A 283 25.72 -3.20 -7.23
CA ALA A 283 25.46 -2.97 -8.65
C ALA A 283 25.80 -1.53 -9.12
N GLY A 284 26.25 -0.65 -8.22
CA GLY A 284 26.58 0.74 -8.55
C GLY A 284 25.38 1.68 -8.69
N SER A 285 24.18 1.26 -8.27
CA SER A 285 23.00 2.13 -8.29
C SER A 285 23.14 3.22 -7.20
N PRO A 286 22.76 4.48 -7.50
CA PRO A 286 22.72 5.53 -6.48
C PRO A 286 21.60 5.25 -5.45
N GLY A 287 21.75 5.76 -4.23
CA GLY A 287 20.74 5.60 -3.18
C GLY A 287 19.39 6.24 -3.51
N SER A 288 19.39 7.29 -4.33
CA SER A 288 18.19 7.97 -4.84
C SER A 288 17.58 7.30 -6.08
N GLY A 289 18.18 6.23 -6.61
CA GLY A 289 17.75 5.52 -7.82
C GLY A 289 18.46 5.95 -9.11
N PRO A 290 18.21 5.33 -10.25
CA PRO A 290 17.29 4.22 -10.44
C PRO A 290 17.78 2.88 -9.87
N PRO A 291 16.88 1.98 -9.46
CA PRO A 291 15.43 2.16 -9.41
C PRO A 291 15.00 3.13 -8.31
N VAL A 292 14.02 4.00 -8.64
CA VAL A 292 13.33 4.85 -7.66
C VAL A 292 12.30 4.00 -6.93
N ASN A 293 12.51 3.75 -5.65
CA ASN A 293 11.70 2.82 -4.86
C ASN A 293 10.62 3.58 -4.09
N ILE A 294 9.35 3.30 -4.38
CA ILE A 294 8.16 3.95 -3.83
C ILE A 294 7.30 2.89 -3.15
N SER A 295 7.06 3.06 -1.85
CA SER A 295 6.17 2.19 -1.09
C SER A 295 4.72 2.68 -1.10
N GLY A 296 3.77 1.76 -1.25
CA GLY A 296 2.35 1.95 -1.01
C GLY A 296 1.96 1.59 0.41
N GLY A 297 2.69 2.05 1.38
CA GLY A 297 2.43 1.87 2.81
C GLY A 297 3.59 1.20 3.55
N ASP A 298 3.61 1.17 4.85
CA ASP A 298 2.60 1.81 5.72
C ASP A 298 3.16 3.09 6.36
N GLY A 299 4.42 3.45 6.08
CA GLY A 299 5.13 4.56 6.72
C GLY A 299 5.89 4.12 7.98
N SER A 300 6.68 3.04 7.87
CA SER A 300 7.51 2.54 8.97
C SER A 300 8.63 3.49 9.34
N LYS A 301 9.10 3.45 10.61
CA LYS A 301 10.25 4.24 11.07
C LYS A 301 11.50 4.03 10.20
N ALA A 302 11.75 2.77 9.81
CA ALA A 302 12.86 2.41 8.92
C ALA A 302 12.71 3.03 7.51
N ALA A 303 11.49 3.12 6.98
CA ALA A 303 11.23 3.79 5.71
C ALA A 303 11.58 5.28 5.78
N PHE A 304 11.18 5.96 6.84
CA PHE A 304 11.51 7.38 7.03
C PHE A 304 13.02 7.61 7.13
N GLU A 305 13.76 6.74 7.81
CA GLU A 305 15.22 6.79 7.87
C GLU A 305 15.86 6.62 6.50
N ARG A 306 15.37 5.67 5.69
CA ARG A 306 15.85 5.45 4.33
C ARG A 306 15.58 6.65 3.42
N ILE A 307 14.38 7.21 3.49
CA ILE A 307 14.00 8.40 2.71
C ILE A 307 14.86 9.58 3.05
N ARG A 308 15.09 9.88 4.36
CA ARG A 308 15.99 10.96 4.80
C ARG A 308 17.41 10.80 4.27
N GLY A 309 17.90 9.58 4.32
CA GLY A 309 19.29 9.25 3.98
C GLY A 309 19.54 8.98 2.50
N ASP A 310 18.54 9.15 1.61
CA ASP A 310 18.61 8.68 0.21
C ASP A 310 19.12 7.22 0.12
N ASN A 311 18.62 6.36 1.01
CA ASN A 311 19.10 5.00 1.14
C ASN A 311 18.14 4.00 0.48
N TYR A 312 18.02 4.08 -0.85
CA TYR A 312 17.28 3.16 -1.69
C TYR A 312 15.76 3.07 -1.38
N GLN A 313 15.21 4.12 -0.78
CA GLN A 313 13.77 4.38 -0.74
C GLN A 313 13.53 5.87 -0.96
N PHE A 314 12.73 6.18 -1.98
CA PHE A 314 12.45 7.54 -2.41
C PHE A 314 11.23 8.13 -1.67
N ALA A 315 10.19 7.31 -1.48
CA ALA A 315 8.94 7.73 -0.88
C ALA A 315 8.18 6.58 -0.23
N THR A 316 7.26 6.95 0.65
CA THR A 316 6.21 6.07 1.16
C THR A 316 4.86 6.80 1.14
N VAL A 317 3.80 6.09 0.74
CA VAL A 317 2.43 6.55 0.91
C VAL A 317 1.99 6.11 2.29
N ALA A 318 2.30 6.95 3.29
CA ALA A 318 2.14 6.63 4.70
C ALA A 318 0.68 6.61 5.14
N GLU A 319 0.38 5.74 6.07
CA GLU A 319 -0.86 5.71 6.84
C GLU A 319 -0.63 6.35 8.22
N PRO A 320 -1.62 7.00 8.82
CA PRO A 320 -1.49 7.60 10.14
C PRO A 320 -1.62 6.52 11.23
N LEU A 321 -0.56 5.71 11.41
CA LEU A 321 -0.58 4.49 12.23
C LEU A 321 -1.02 4.74 13.68
N SER A 322 -0.53 5.82 14.30
CA SER A 322 -0.96 6.21 15.66
C SER A 322 -2.45 6.55 15.71
N LEU A 323 -2.96 7.31 14.73
CA LEU A 323 -4.38 7.64 14.64
C LEU A 323 -5.23 6.38 14.43
N HIS A 324 -4.79 5.45 13.57
CA HIS A 324 -5.47 4.16 13.41
C HIS A 324 -5.57 3.38 14.71
N GLY A 325 -4.50 3.39 15.53
CA GLY A 325 -4.55 2.79 16.86
C GLY A 325 -5.57 3.44 17.80
N TRP A 326 -5.66 4.78 17.80
CA TRP A 326 -6.66 5.51 18.54
C TRP A 326 -8.08 5.24 18.02
N GLN A 327 -8.25 5.19 16.70
CA GLN A 327 -9.51 4.85 16.05
C GLN A 327 -9.96 3.43 16.43
N LEU A 328 -9.06 2.45 16.45
CA LEU A 328 -9.38 1.07 16.89
C LEU A 328 -9.94 1.04 18.33
N ILE A 329 -9.40 1.83 19.23
CA ILE A 329 -9.90 1.92 20.62
C ILE A 329 -11.26 2.64 20.68
N ASP A 330 -11.47 3.71 19.88
CA ASP A 330 -12.79 4.37 19.81
C ASP A 330 -13.85 3.42 19.25
N GLU A 331 -13.52 2.71 18.15
CA GLU A 331 -14.43 1.74 17.54
C GLU A 331 -14.70 0.54 18.47
N ALA A 332 -13.72 0.11 19.26
CA ALA A 332 -13.91 -0.91 20.28
C ALA A 332 -14.89 -0.41 21.37
N ASN A 333 -14.76 0.85 21.81
CA ASN A 333 -15.70 1.47 22.75
C ASN A 333 -17.11 1.57 22.17
N ARG A 334 -17.25 1.92 20.88
CA ARG A 334 -18.54 1.90 20.15
C ARG A 334 -19.15 0.52 20.12
N ALA A 335 -18.37 -0.49 19.74
CA ALA A 335 -18.81 -1.88 19.69
C ALA A 335 -19.35 -2.38 21.03
N LEU A 336 -18.65 -2.05 22.14
CA LEU A 336 -19.04 -2.43 23.49
C LEU A 336 -20.27 -1.66 23.99
N ALA A 337 -20.44 -0.41 23.55
CA ALA A 337 -21.60 0.42 23.87
C ALA A 337 -22.84 0.07 23.00
N GLY A 338 -22.71 -0.81 22.02
CA GLY A 338 -23.80 -1.16 21.09
C GLY A 338 -24.15 -0.05 20.10
N VAL A 339 -23.18 0.85 19.80
CA VAL A 339 -23.30 1.93 18.83
C VAL A 339 -22.62 1.49 17.53
N GLU A 340 -23.11 1.95 16.39
CA GLU A 340 -22.52 1.67 15.09
C GLU A 340 -21.10 2.24 14.97
N TRP A 341 -20.29 1.69 14.05
CA TRP A 341 -18.96 2.21 13.73
C TRP A 341 -19.05 3.66 13.21
N SER A 342 -17.99 4.42 13.36
CA SER A 342 -18.00 5.87 13.09
C SER A 342 -18.13 6.22 11.60
N GLY A 343 -17.82 5.30 10.71
CA GLY A 343 -17.74 5.56 9.27
C GLY A 343 -16.46 6.27 8.84
N TYR A 344 -15.56 6.58 9.77
CA TYR A 344 -14.35 7.34 9.47
C TYR A 344 -13.31 6.47 8.75
N VAL A 345 -12.71 7.05 7.71
CA VAL A 345 -11.58 6.48 6.97
C VAL A 345 -10.50 7.55 6.89
N ALA A 346 -9.42 7.35 7.64
CA ALA A 346 -8.34 8.31 7.69
C ALA A 346 -7.66 8.44 6.31
N PRO A 347 -7.34 9.66 5.87
CA PRO A 347 -6.63 9.87 4.61
C PRO A 347 -5.18 9.37 4.69
N THR A 348 -4.67 8.90 3.55
CA THR A 348 -3.25 8.59 3.37
C THR A 348 -2.44 9.85 3.10
N HIS A 349 -1.12 9.80 3.32
CA HIS A 349 -0.21 10.91 3.08
C HIS A 349 1.06 10.47 2.34
N LEU A 350 1.41 11.20 1.29
CA LEU A 350 2.67 10.94 0.57
C LEU A 350 3.83 11.63 1.28
N VAL A 351 4.80 10.84 1.71
CA VAL A 351 6.04 11.33 2.33
C VAL A 351 7.22 11.09 1.39
N THR A 352 7.94 12.17 1.11
CA THR A 352 9.18 12.20 0.35
C THR A 352 10.24 12.96 1.17
N LYS A 353 11.47 13.01 0.67
CA LYS A 353 12.53 13.79 1.31
C LYS A 353 12.18 15.27 1.45
N ASP A 354 11.39 15.83 0.54
CA ASP A 354 11.05 17.25 0.51
C ASP A 354 10.12 17.67 1.66
N ASN A 355 9.23 16.77 2.12
CA ASN A 355 8.26 17.06 3.17
C ASN A 355 8.46 16.28 4.48
N ILE A 356 9.40 15.36 4.51
CA ILE A 356 9.62 14.49 5.68
C ILE A 356 10.03 15.26 6.95
N GLY A 357 10.56 16.45 6.80
CA GLY A 357 10.92 17.33 7.93
C GLY A 357 9.73 17.73 8.77
N SER A 358 8.57 18.00 8.12
CA SER A 358 7.30 18.32 8.79
C SER A 358 6.43 17.08 9.01
N ASN A 359 6.38 16.17 8.02
CA ASN A 359 5.43 15.05 8.01
C ASN A 359 5.99 13.73 8.57
N GLY A 360 7.20 13.67 9.00
CA GLY A 360 7.81 12.56 9.73
C GLY A 360 8.41 13.02 11.06
N GLY A 361 8.75 14.30 11.11
CA GLY A 361 9.32 14.92 12.30
C GLY A 361 10.56 14.17 12.84
N PRO A 362 10.96 14.42 14.07
CA PRO A 362 12.09 13.75 14.69
C PRO A 362 11.80 12.26 15.02
N ASN A 363 10.54 11.85 15.04
CA ASN A 363 10.13 10.50 15.45
C ASN A 363 10.08 9.50 14.31
N ASN A 364 10.33 9.94 13.06
CA ASN A 364 10.24 9.09 11.86
C ASN A 364 8.90 8.37 11.75
N VAL A 365 7.80 9.08 11.97
CA VAL A 365 6.44 8.57 11.84
C VAL A 365 5.53 9.68 11.30
N TYR A 366 4.62 9.31 10.39
CA TYR A 366 3.54 10.20 10.01
C TYR A 366 2.46 10.18 11.09
N ASP A 367 2.35 11.27 11.82
CA ASP A 367 1.35 11.49 12.85
C ASP A 367 0.69 12.86 12.59
N PRO A 368 -0.53 12.89 12.03
CA PRO A 368 -1.14 14.14 11.61
C PRO A 368 -1.40 15.06 12.80
N ASP A 369 -0.88 16.30 12.71
CA ASP A 369 -1.15 17.36 13.69
C ASP A 369 -2.52 18.03 13.41
N ASN A 370 -3.58 17.25 13.54
CA ASN A 370 -4.96 17.66 13.28
C ASN A 370 -5.85 17.66 14.54
N GLY A 371 -5.28 17.39 15.72
CA GLY A 371 -6.00 17.41 16.98
C GLY A 371 -6.86 16.17 17.27
N TYR A 372 -6.67 15.05 16.55
CA TYR A 372 -7.47 13.83 16.71
C TYR A 372 -7.42 13.26 18.14
N ARG A 373 -6.28 13.34 18.81
CA ARG A 373 -6.15 12.87 20.22
C ARG A 373 -7.09 13.60 21.16
N ASP A 374 -7.18 14.91 21.02
CA ASP A 374 -8.05 15.72 21.85
C ASP A 374 -9.54 15.53 21.49
N ALA A 375 -9.83 15.30 20.20
CA ALA A 375 -11.16 14.94 19.75
C ALA A 375 -11.64 13.63 20.38
N TYR A 376 -10.83 12.56 20.36
CA TYR A 376 -11.16 11.29 20.99
C TYR A 376 -11.26 11.40 22.51
N LYS A 377 -10.32 12.07 23.20
CA LYS A 377 -10.42 12.34 24.64
C LYS A 377 -11.73 13.04 25.00
N LYS A 378 -12.12 14.06 24.24
CA LYS A 378 -13.38 14.78 24.44
C LYS A 378 -14.60 13.86 24.27
N ILE A 379 -14.61 12.97 23.28
CA ILE A 379 -15.66 11.97 23.07
C ILE A 379 -15.75 11.08 24.31
N TRP A 380 -14.63 10.52 24.75
CA TRP A 380 -14.55 9.60 25.88
C TRP A 380 -14.82 10.26 27.23
N GLY A 381 -14.56 11.55 27.36
CA GLY A 381 -14.60 12.28 28.61
C GLY A 381 -13.39 12.00 29.49
N ALA A 382 -12.25 11.74 28.87
CA ALA A 382 -10.97 11.42 29.49
C ALA A 382 -10.06 12.65 29.56
#